data_2130e51686da57bde0ab13d36b2bf256
#
_entry.id   2130e51686da57bde0ab13d36b2bf256
#
_cell.length_a   1.000
_cell.length_b   1.000
_cell.length_c   1.000
_cell.angle_alpha   90.00
_cell.angle_beta   90.00
_cell.angle_gamma   90.00
#
_symmetry.space_group_name_H-M   'P 1'
#
loop_
_entity.id
_entity.type
_entity.pdbx_description
1 polymer ?
#
loop_
_entity_poly.entity_id
_entity_poly.type
_entity_poly.pdbx_seq_one_letter_code
_entity_poly.pdbx_strand_id
1 'polypeptide(L)'
;MSNQDWYLCTAMPYGVVDEDVAGLSWVLMQNAVLMATMIIAVIAIFFSIYYQLVKRNTRLLSDEKNRAERASEEARRASLAKSEFLSRMSHEIRTPMNGIMGMTAIALENAHDEEKARACLEKIDVTSEHLMALINDILDMSKIESGKIDIKRETFDFGTFVGSLDDVFGTQALEQGIRYKTEEVGALPSLLVGDGLRLNQIVYNLVGNAFKFTPRDGSVTLRIEELPAPPEEDAAHDDAIWLRFSVTDTGCGIKPENRERIFSSFEQGDESSCRRGGTGLGLAITKRFTEMMGGRISLSSEVGKGSTFTVDVPFGRASGEGAATCDDAFAARSRTHGDGVSYDFSGRRVIVAEDNELNREIATEVLAMAGAEVLAASTGAEAVRAFERSHPGSVDLIFMDIQMPEMDGYEATRVIRSPTATTRVRCPSSRMHGQRVRRGRGAQPHERNGWPSEQTP
;
A
#
# COMPACT_ATOMS: atom_id res chain seq x y z
N MET A 1 -84.72 104.21 -1.58
CA MET A 1 -83.57 103.90 -2.38
C MET A 1 -83.46 102.40 -2.49
N SER A 2 -83.88 101.82 -3.63
CA SER A 2 -83.98 100.42 -3.85
C SER A 2 -82.63 99.84 -4.36
N ASN A 3 -82.13 98.97 -3.66
CA ASN A 3 -80.95 98.22 -4.07
C ASN A 3 -81.38 97.14 -5.14
N GLN A 4 -81.02 97.37 -6.37
CA GLN A 4 -81.22 96.33 -7.45
C GLN A 4 -79.97 95.49 -7.56
N ASP A 5 -80.06 94.30 -7.08
CA ASP A 5 -79.07 93.28 -7.29
C ASP A 5 -79.23 92.71 -8.71
N TRP A 6 -78.20 92.85 -9.55
CA TRP A 6 -78.15 92.31 -10.88
C TRP A 6 -77.47 90.92 -10.83
N TYR A 7 -78.17 89.88 -11.21
CA TYR A 7 -77.64 88.58 -11.39
C TYR A 7 -77.32 88.35 -12.88
N LEU A 8 -76.08 88.11 -13.18
CA LEU A 8 -75.68 87.72 -14.52
C LEU A 8 -75.86 86.25 -14.65
N CYS A 9 -76.94 85.82 -15.30
CA CYS A 9 -77.14 84.43 -15.65
C CYS A 9 -76.52 84.20 -17.01
N THR A 10 -75.37 83.55 -17.10
CA THR A 10 -74.88 83.04 -18.32
C THR A 10 -75.47 81.65 -18.53
N ALA A 11 -76.39 81.58 -19.50
CA ALA A 11 -76.88 80.27 -19.93
C ALA A 11 -75.91 79.68 -20.97
N MET A 12 -75.14 78.75 -20.49
CA MET A 12 -74.34 77.88 -21.43
C MET A 12 -75.30 76.94 -22.09
N PRO A 13 -75.25 76.79 -23.50
CA PRO A 13 -76.07 75.81 -24.17
C PRO A 13 -75.74 74.39 -23.67
N TYR A 14 -76.80 73.66 -23.26
CA TYR A 14 -76.66 72.30 -22.69
C TYR A 14 -75.83 71.32 -23.59
N GLY A 15 -75.87 71.50 -24.87
CA GLY A 15 -75.09 70.71 -25.81
C GLY A 15 -73.58 70.94 -25.74
N VAL A 16 -73.08 72.13 -25.42
CA VAL A 16 -71.62 72.42 -25.22
C VAL A 16 -71.09 71.82 -23.97
N VAL A 17 -71.88 71.82 -22.90
CA VAL A 17 -71.50 71.15 -21.62
C VAL A 17 -71.47 69.67 -21.74
N ASP A 18 -72.41 69.10 -22.53
CA ASP A 18 -72.42 67.61 -22.79
C ASP A 18 -71.25 67.16 -23.65
N GLU A 19 -70.82 67.90 -24.67
CA GLU A 19 -69.66 67.55 -25.52
C GLU A 19 -68.34 67.64 -24.69
N ASP A 20 -68.15 68.67 -23.84
CA ASP A 20 -67.03 68.86 -23.01
C ASP A 20 -66.92 67.76 -21.93
N VAL A 21 -68.08 67.45 -21.29
CA VAL A 21 -68.16 66.35 -20.30
C VAL A 21 -67.96 65.00 -20.94
N ALA A 22 -68.45 64.73 -22.14
CA ALA A 22 -68.21 63.51 -22.87
C ALA A 22 -66.76 63.36 -23.28
N GLY A 23 -66.10 64.47 -23.72
CA GLY A 23 -64.68 64.49 -24.04
C GLY A 23 -63.81 64.20 -22.81
N LEU A 24 -64.13 64.84 -21.65
CA LEU A 24 -63.44 64.62 -20.40
C LEU A 24 -63.59 63.16 -19.92
N SER A 25 -64.79 62.62 -19.99
CA SER A 25 -65.10 61.25 -19.57
C SER A 25 -64.37 60.24 -20.44
N TRP A 26 -64.22 60.47 -21.75
CA TRP A 26 -63.47 59.64 -22.66
C TRP A 26 -61.97 59.64 -22.34
N VAL A 27 -61.36 60.77 -22.07
CA VAL A 27 -59.95 60.91 -21.66
C VAL A 27 -59.67 60.21 -20.30
N LEU A 28 -60.61 60.40 -19.34
CA LEU A 28 -60.52 59.68 -18.07
C LEU A 28 -60.62 58.16 -18.23
N MET A 29 -61.50 57.66 -19.09
CA MET A 29 -61.63 56.25 -19.41
C MET A 29 -60.41 55.69 -20.09
N GLN A 30 -59.82 56.42 -21.07
CA GLN A 30 -58.53 55.99 -21.70
C GLN A 30 -57.41 55.93 -20.72
N ASN A 31 -57.27 56.93 -19.83
CA ASN A 31 -56.23 56.91 -18.80
C ASN A 31 -56.44 55.78 -17.76
N ALA A 32 -57.69 55.48 -17.41
CA ALA A 32 -58.01 54.37 -16.51
C ALA A 32 -57.64 53.01 -17.17
N VAL A 33 -57.94 52.81 -18.47
CA VAL A 33 -57.57 51.62 -19.20
C VAL A 33 -56.07 51.51 -19.34
N LEU A 34 -55.36 52.61 -19.62
CA LEU A 34 -53.91 52.62 -19.73
C LEU A 34 -53.25 52.31 -18.34
N MET A 35 -53.76 52.86 -17.25
CA MET A 35 -53.31 52.52 -15.90
C MET A 35 -53.56 51.05 -15.58
N ALA A 36 -54.75 50.52 -15.89
CA ALA A 36 -55.09 49.12 -15.65
C ALA A 36 -54.17 48.18 -16.43
N THR A 37 -53.89 48.47 -17.71
CA THR A 37 -52.98 47.67 -18.55
C THR A 37 -51.54 47.73 -18.01
N MET A 38 -51.07 48.89 -17.59
CA MET A 38 -49.76 49.01 -16.91
C MET A 38 -49.64 48.18 -15.65
N ILE A 39 -50.67 48.23 -14.77
CA ILE A 39 -50.73 47.45 -13.53
C ILE A 39 -50.66 45.93 -13.86
N ILE A 40 -51.48 45.49 -14.84
CA ILE A 40 -51.49 44.07 -15.28
C ILE A 40 -50.13 43.69 -15.81
N ALA A 41 -49.45 44.50 -16.62
CA ALA A 41 -48.13 44.26 -17.13
C ALA A 41 -47.08 44.13 -16.02
N VAL A 42 -47.11 45.03 -15.01
CA VAL A 42 -46.21 44.97 -13.86
C VAL A 42 -46.42 43.70 -13.06
N ILE A 43 -47.69 43.32 -12.82
CA ILE A 43 -48.04 42.08 -12.12
C ILE A 43 -47.53 40.86 -12.90
N ALA A 44 -47.72 40.83 -14.22
CA ALA A 44 -47.25 39.72 -15.07
C ALA A 44 -45.73 39.60 -15.06
N ILE A 45 -45.01 40.71 -15.15
CA ILE A 45 -43.54 40.74 -15.03
C ILE A 45 -43.10 40.21 -13.66
N PHE A 46 -43.73 40.69 -12.57
CA PHE A 46 -43.42 40.23 -11.20
C PHE A 46 -43.63 38.71 -11.08
N PHE A 47 -44.78 38.20 -11.54
CA PHE A 47 -45.03 36.77 -11.50
C PHE A 47 -44.06 35.97 -12.37
N SER A 48 -43.66 36.48 -13.52
CA SER A 48 -42.67 35.85 -14.39
C SER A 48 -41.31 35.74 -13.70
N ILE A 49 -40.82 36.83 -13.06
CA ILE A 49 -39.57 36.85 -12.30
C ILE A 49 -39.64 35.89 -11.11
N TYR A 50 -40.75 35.97 -10.35
CA TYR A 50 -40.99 35.09 -9.21
C TYR A 50 -40.97 33.60 -9.62
N TYR A 51 -41.69 33.26 -10.69
CA TYR A 51 -41.69 31.89 -11.21
C TYR A 51 -40.31 31.40 -11.66
N GLN A 52 -39.56 32.27 -12.32
CA GLN A 52 -38.19 31.93 -12.72
C GLN A 52 -37.27 31.72 -11.51
N LEU A 53 -37.40 32.57 -10.49
CA LEU A 53 -36.61 32.48 -9.25
C LEU A 53 -36.93 31.20 -8.47
N VAL A 54 -38.22 30.88 -8.30
CA VAL A 54 -38.64 29.63 -7.68
C VAL A 54 -38.17 28.42 -8.44
N LYS A 55 -38.31 28.41 -9.77
CA LYS A 55 -37.84 27.33 -10.61
C LYS A 55 -36.33 27.14 -10.55
N ARG A 56 -35.57 28.22 -10.47
CA ARG A 56 -34.10 28.16 -10.31
C ARG A 56 -33.72 27.60 -8.94
N ASN A 57 -34.35 28.09 -7.87
CA ASN A 57 -34.08 27.61 -6.52
C ASN A 57 -34.44 26.12 -6.34
N THR A 58 -35.57 25.67 -6.88
CA THR A 58 -35.96 24.25 -6.80
C THR A 58 -35.00 23.36 -7.56
N ARG A 59 -34.46 23.79 -8.70
CA ARG A 59 -33.43 23.05 -9.43
C ARG A 59 -32.14 22.97 -8.64
N LEU A 60 -31.64 24.09 -8.09
CA LEU A 60 -30.41 24.10 -7.28
C LEU A 60 -30.55 23.18 -6.05
N LEU A 61 -31.67 23.24 -5.34
CA LEU A 61 -31.94 22.36 -4.20
C LEU A 61 -32.00 20.87 -4.62
N SER A 62 -32.62 20.59 -5.76
CA SER A 62 -32.65 19.21 -6.28
C SER A 62 -31.26 18.69 -6.64
N ASP A 63 -30.43 19.52 -7.28
CA ASP A 63 -29.07 19.15 -7.65
C ASP A 63 -28.17 18.95 -6.40
N GLU A 64 -28.32 19.82 -5.40
CA GLU A 64 -27.61 19.68 -4.11
C GLU A 64 -28.05 18.41 -3.37
N LYS A 65 -29.34 18.16 -3.31
CA LYS A 65 -29.89 16.93 -2.73
C LYS A 65 -29.35 15.69 -3.43
N ASN A 66 -29.36 15.65 -4.76
CA ASN A 66 -28.86 14.52 -5.54
C ASN A 66 -27.35 14.31 -5.33
N ARG A 67 -26.57 15.39 -5.20
CA ARG A 67 -25.12 15.29 -4.87
C ARG A 67 -24.91 14.73 -3.46
N ALA A 68 -25.66 15.23 -2.48
CA ALA A 68 -25.58 14.76 -1.10
C ALA A 68 -25.98 13.27 -0.97
N GLU A 69 -27.04 12.86 -1.67
CA GLU A 69 -27.47 11.46 -1.69
C GLU A 69 -26.42 10.55 -2.32
N ARG A 70 -25.80 10.95 -3.45
CA ARG A 70 -24.71 10.21 -4.08
C ARG A 70 -23.49 10.08 -3.14
N ALA A 71 -23.04 11.19 -2.56
CA ALA A 71 -21.93 11.20 -1.62
C ALA A 71 -22.21 10.33 -0.38
N SER A 72 -23.45 10.37 0.14
CA SER A 72 -23.88 9.53 1.26
C SER A 72 -23.87 8.04 0.91
N GLU A 73 -24.37 7.68 -0.29
CA GLU A 73 -24.37 6.29 -0.74
C GLU A 73 -22.96 5.77 -1.02
N GLU A 74 -22.07 6.59 -1.59
CA GLU A 74 -20.66 6.26 -1.78
C GLU A 74 -19.95 6.04 -0.43
N ALA A 75 -20.16 6.94 0.53
CA ALA A 75 -19.61 6.81 1.89
C ALA A 75 -20.14 5.56 2.59
N ARG A 76 -21.43 5.24 2.43
CA ARG A 76 -22.04 4.04 2.98
C ARG A 76 -21.44 2.77 2.38
N ARG A 77 -21.27 2.73 1.05
CA ARG A 77 -20.63 1.59 0.35
C ARG A 77 -19.18 1.40 0.81
N ALA A 78 -18.42 2.48 0.90
CA ALA A 78 -17.05 2.44 1.42
C ALA A 78 -16.99 1.92 2.87
N SER A 79 -17.91 2.37 3.73
CA SER A 79 -18.00 1.91 5.13
C SER A 79 -18.35 0.43 5.24
N LEU A 80 -19.30 -0.05 4.43
CA LEU A 80 -19.67 -1.48 4.39
C LEU A 80 -18.51 -2.34 3.88
N ALA A 81 -17.85 -1.94 2.80
CA ALA A 81 -16.68 -2.64 2.27
C ALA A 81 -15.56 -2.72 3.32
N LYS A 82 -15.31 -1.62 4.07
CA LYS A 82 -14.33 -1.61 5.15
C LYS A 82 -14.70 -2.55 6.30
N SER A 83 -15.98 -2.60 6.67
CA SER A 83 -16.44 -3.50 7.74
C SER A 83 -16.34 -4.98 7.32
N GLU A 84 -16.68 -5.29 6.09
CA GLU A 84 -16.54 -6.63 5.52
C GLU A 84 -15.06 -7.04 5.43
N PHE A 85 -14.18 -6.12 5.02
CA PHE A 85 -12.73 -6.27 5.05
C PHE A 85 -12.24 -6.69 6.44
N LEU A 86 -12.57 -5.93 7.49
CA LEU A 86 -12.12 -6.21 8.85
C LEU A 86 -12.66 -7.55 9.37
N SER A 87 -13.90 -7.91 9.03
CA SER A 87 -14.50 -9.19 9.40
C SER A 87 -13.77 -10.36 8.76
N ARG A 88 -13.50 -10.30 7.45
CA ARG A 88 -12.75 -11.33 6.73
C ARG A 88 -11.32 -11.45 7.26
N MET A 89 -10.63 -10.32 7.52
CA MET A 89 -9.28 -10.32 8.11
C MET A 89 -9.24 -11.02 9.45
N SER A 90 -10.22 -10.73 10.32
CA SER A 90 -10.32 -11.41 11.62
C SER A 90 -10.46 -12.91 11.47
N HIS A 91 -11.20 -13.36 10.46
CA HIS A 91 -11.38 -14.80 10.18
C HIS A 91 -10.09 -15.43 9.64
N GLU A 92 -9.45 -14.78 8.64
CA GLU A 92 -8.22 -15.28 8.01
C GLU A 92 -7.02 -15.31 8.98
N ILE A 93 -6.97 -14.42 9.96
CA ILE A 93 -5.97 -14.45 11.04
C ILE A 93 -6.28 -15.52 12.07
N ARG A 94 -7.56 -15.70 12.43
CA ARG A 94 -7.97 -16.63 13.48
C ARG A 94 -7.72 -18.09 13.09
N THR A 95 -7.92 -18.44 11.83
CA THR A 95 -7.77 -19.83 11.34
C THR A 95 -6.34 -20.34 11.52
N PRO A 96 -5.27 -19.70 11.00
CA PRO A 96 -3.91 -20.16 11.24
C PRO A 96 -3.50 -20.07 12.72
N MET A 97 -3.94 -19.05 13.44
CA MET A 97 -3.67 -18.92 14.88
C MET A 97 -4.24 -20.11 15.68
N ASN A 98 -5.48 -20.50 15.40
CA ASN A 98 -6.06 -21.68 16.03
C ASN A 98 -5.35 -22.96 15.61
N GLY A 99 -4.86 -23.03 14.35
CA GLY A 99 -4.03 -24.14 13.87
C GLY A 99 -2.72 -24.25 14.66
N ILE A 100 -2.00 -23.13 14.84
CA ILE A 100 -0.76 -23.08 15.64
C ILE A 100 -1.04 -23.53 17.08
N MET A 101 -2.05 -22.96 17.74
CA MET A 101 -2.41 -23.32 19.10
C MET A 101 -2.78 -24.82 19.24
N GLY A 102 -3.56 -25.35 18.28
CA GLY A 102 -3.94 -26.75 18.25
C GLY A 102 -2.76 -27.69 18.07
N MET A 103 -1.86 -27.37 17.11
CA MET A 103 -0.63 -28.16 16.87
C MET A 103 0.34 -28.09 18.05
N THR A 104 0.45 -26.91 18.71
CA THR A 104 1.24 -26.77 19.95
C THR A 104 0.70 -27.66 21.06
N ALA A 105 -0.62 -27.68 21.29
CA ALA A 105 -1.20 -28.56 22.30
C ALA A 105 -0.96 -30.04 21.98
N ILE A 106 -1.08 -30.45 20.71
CA ILE A 106 -0.81 -31.83 20.27
C ILE A 106 0.67 -32.17 20.43
N ALA A 107 1.59 -31.25 20.11
CA ALA A 107 3.03 -31.46 20.28
C ALA A 107 3.40 -31.65 21.75
N LEU A 108 2.83 -30.83 22.65
CA LEU A 108 3.04 -30.94 24.09
C LEU A 108 2.53 -32.27 24.68
N GLU A 109 1.34 -32.71 24.26
CA GLU A 109 0.77 -33.98 24.67
C GLU A 109 1.56 -35.20 24.18
N ASN A 110 2.20 -35.06 23.00
CA ASN A 110 3.02 -36.11 22.39
C ASN A 110 4.52 -35.83 22.49
N ALA A 111 4.98 -35.07 23.50
CA ALA A 111 6.40 -34.72 23.65
C ALA A 111 7.35 -35.93 23.79
N HIS A 112 6.82 -37.09 24.14
CA HIS A 112 7.57 -38.36 24.19
C HIS A 112 7.66 -39.10 22.85
N ASP A 113 6.88 -38.69 21.83
CA ASP A 113 6.89 -39.22 20.46
C ASP A 113 7.55 -38.18 19.56
N GLU A 114 8.88 -38.32 19.41
CA GLU A 114 9.69 -37.33 18.68
C GLU A 114 9.21 -37.11 17.24
N GLU A 115 8.76 -38.16 16.54
CA GLU A 115 8.29 -38.07 15.17
C GLU A 115 6.99 -37.24 15.07
N LYS A 116 6.04 -37.48 15.99
CA LYS A 116 4.79 -36.71 16.03
C LYS A 116 5.01 -35.27 16.47
N ALA A 117 5.85 -35.05 17.50
CA ALA A 117 6.19 -33.72 17.97
C ALA A 117 6.84 -32.91 16.85
N ARG A 118 7.79 -33.48 16.14
CA ARG A 118 8.46 -32.86 15.00
C ARG A 118 7.49 -32.53 13.86
N ALA A 119 6.61 -33.46 13.49
CA ALA A 119 5.60 -33.23 12.45
C ALA A 119 4.61 -32.10 12.83
N CYS A 120 4.31 -31.92 14.14
CA CYS A 120 3.52 -30.77 14.61
C CYS A 120 4.30 -29.47 14.52
N LEU A 121 5.58 -29.45 14.92
CA LEU A 121 6.44 -28.27 14.83
C LEU A 121 6.63 -27.80 13.38
N GLU A 122 6.85 -28.72 12.45
CA GLU A 122 6.93 -28.41 11.01
C GLU A 122 5.62 -27.76 10.48
N LYS A 123 4.46 -28.23 10.95
CA LYS A 123 3.17 -27.63 10.60
C LYS A 123 2.98 -26.25 11.24
N ILE A 124 3.46 -26.05 12.48
CA ILE A 124 3.42 -24.77 13.17
C ILE A 124 4.26 -23.77 12.38
N ASP A 125 5.45 -24.15 11.96
CA ASP A 125 6.39 -23.31 11.21
C ASP A 125 5.76 -22.83 9.90
N VAL A 126 5.29 -23.75 9.05
CA VAL A 126 4.59 -23.42 7.78
C VAL A 126 3.36 -22.54 8.02
N THR A 127 2.60 -22.81 9.11
CA THR A 127 1.40 -22.01 9.41
C THR A 127 1.74 -20.61 9.91
N SER A 128 2.85 -20.49 10.65
CA SER A 128 3.37 -19.20 11.16
C SER A 128 3.90 -18.33 10.01
N GLU A 129 4.64 -18.90 9.05
CA GLU A 129 5.08 -18.21 7.85
C GLU A 129 3.88 -17.69 7.04
N HIS A 130 2.84 -18.53 6.88
CA HIS A 130 1.63 -18.10 6.21
C HIS A 130 0.92 -16.94 6.94
N LEU A 131 0.84 -16.99 8.27
CA LEU A 131 0.26 -15.92 9.09
C LEU A 131 1.07 -14.62 8.95
N MET A 132 2.40 -14.70 8.94
CA MET A 132 3.27 -13.53 8.74
C MET A 132 3.09 -12.91 7.35
N ALA A 133 2.98 -13.73 6.31
CA ALA A 133 2.69 -13.25 4.95
C ALA A 133 1.32 -12.52 4.90
N LEU A 134 0.28 -13.08 5.52
CA LEU A 134 -1.05 -12.47 5.67
C LEU A 134 -0.98 -11.08 6.35
N ILE A 135 -0.28 -11.00 7.48
CA ILE A 135 -0.12 -9.74 8.24
C ILE A 135 0.61 -8.70 7.38
N ASN A 136 1.65 -9.09 6.67
CA ASN A 136 2.39 -8.19 5.78
C ASN A 136 1.51 -7.69 4.62
N ASP A 137 0.70 -8.56 4.02
CA ASP A 137 -0.27 -8.20 2.98
C ASP A 137 -1.29 -7.15 3.48
N ILE A 138 -1.82 -7.34 4.70
CA ILE A 138 -2.76 -6.40 5.33
C ILE A 138 -2.08 -5.04 5.60
N LEU A 139 -0.86 -5.06 6.12
CA LEU A 139 -0.08 -3.84 6.38
C LEU A 139 0.26 -3.09 5.09
N ASP A 140 0.64 -3.82 4.04
CA ASP A 140 0.91 -3.22 2.72
C ASP A 140 -0.38 -2.62 2.14
N MET A 141 -1.52 -3.32 2.20
CA MET A 141 -2.81 -2.79 1.75
C MET A 141 -3.22 -1.53 2.52
N SER A 142 -3.08 -1.54 3.85
CA SER A 142 -3.36 -0.37 4.68
C SER A 142 -2.48 0.84 4.34
N LYS A 143 -1.18 0.62 4.06
CA LYS A 143 -0.25 1.67 3.64
C LYS A 143 -0.57 2.20 2.24
N ILE A 144 -0.99 1.32 1.32
CA ILE A 144 -1.45 1.68 -0.02
C ILE A 144 -2.70 2.57 0.06
N GLU A 145 -3.73 2.14 0.81
CA GLU A 145 -4.98 2.91 0.96
C GLU A 145 -4.77 4.28 1.61
N SER A 146 -3.83 4.38 2.55
CA SER A 146 -3.49 5.64 3.21
C SER A 146 -2.54 6.54 2.42
N GLY A 147 -2.10 6.11 1.22
CA GLY A 147 -1.14 6.86 0.39
C GLY A 147 0.23 7.03 1.02
N LYS A 148 0.62 6.17 1.97
CA LYS A 148 1.88 6.25 2.71
C LYS A 148 3.02 5.43 2.11
N ILE A 149 2.81 4.84 0.94
CA ILE A 149 3.87 4.12 0.23
C ILE A 149 4.45 5.05 -0.83
N ASP A 150 5.74 5.31 -0.72
CA ASP A 150 6.52 5.96 -1.75
C ASP A 150 7.28 4.91 -2.56
N ILE A 151 7.16 4.96 -3.88
CA ILE A 151 7.95 4.12 -4.78
C ILE A 151 9.37 4.66 -4.83
N LYS A 152 10.32 3.79 -4.46
CA LYS A 152 11.72 4.16 -4.43
C LYS A 152 12.34 4.13 -5.82
N ARG A 153 13.28 5.04 -6.07
CA ARG A 153 14.10 5.07 -7.27
C ARG A 153 15.55 4.81 -6.89
N GLU A 154 15.90 3.54 -6.75
CA GLU A 154 17.25 3.09 -6.39
C GLU A 154 17.82 2.25 -7.53
N THR A 155 19.14 2.28 -7.74
CA THR A 155 19.77 1.37 -8.71
C THR A 155 19.83 -0.03 -8.13
N PHE A 156 19.41 -1.03 -8.89
CA PHE A 156 19.49 -2.44 -8.51
C PHE A 156 20.00 -3.30 -9.66
N ASP A 157 20.63 -4.41 -9.33
CA ASP A 157 21.13 -5.41 -10.27
C ASP A 157 19.97 -6.30 -10.73
N PHE A 158 19.64 -6.21 -12.02
CA PHE A 158 18.55 -6.95 -12.61
C PHE A 158 18.90 -8.42 -12.85
N GLY A 159 20.17 -8.72 -13.21
CA GLY A 159 20.63 -10.09 -13.38
C GLY A 159 20.59 -10.89 -12.08
N THR A 160 21.04 -10.26 -10.97
CA THR A 160 20.94 -10.86 -9.64
C THR A 160 19.47 -11.05 -9.21
N PHE A 161 18.59 -10.13 -9.58
CA PHE A 161 17.14 -10.27 -9.33
C PHE A 161 16.56 -11.48 -10.04
N VAL A 162 16.82 -11.67 -11.35
CA VAL A 162 16.33 -12.82 -12.12
C VAL A 162 16.94 -14.13 -11.59
N GLY A 163 18.25 -14.15 -11.32
CA GLY A 163 18.91 -15.33 -10.75
C GLY A 163 18.31 -15.77 -9.42
N SER A 164 17.92 -14.82 -8.55
CA SER A 164 17.29 -15.13 -7.28
C SER A 164 15.89 -15.77 -7.42
N LEU A 165 15.14 -15.40 -8.46
CA LEU A 165 13.86 -16.04 -8.78
C LEU A 165 14.06 -17.48 -9.24
N ASP A 166 15.07 -17.72 -10.09
CA ASP A 166 15.38 -19.05 -10.62
C ASP A 166 15.84 -20.01 -9.53
N ASP A 167 16.66 -19.54 -8.58
CA ASP A 167 17.10 -20.35 -7.43
C ASP A 167 15.91 -20.81 -6.58
N VAL A 168 15.00 -19.88 -6.25
CA VAL A 168 13.85 -20.18 -5.38
C VAL A 168 12.83 -21.05 -6.10
N PHE A 169 12.37 -20.62 -7.29
CA PHE A 169 11.29 -21.31 -7.99
C PHE A 169 11.78 -22.58 -8.69
N GLY A 170 13.06 -22.68 -9.04
CA GLY A 170 13.69 -23.90 -9.54
C GLY A 170 13.65 -25.03 -8.51
N THR A 171 13.99 -24.73 -7.25
CA THR A 171 13.90 -25.68 -6.14
C THR A 171 12.44 -26.10 -5.90
N GLN A 172 11.53 -25.16 -5.81
CA GLN A 172 10.11 -25.42 -5.62
C GLN A 172 9.50 -26.26 -6.77
N ALA A 173 9.96 -26.03 -7.98
CA ALA A 173 9.54 -26.78 -9.16
C ALA A 173 9.90 -28.28 -9.05
N LEU A 174 11.11 -28.57 -8.60
CA LEU A 174 11.58 -29.95 -8.38
C LEU A 174 10.72 -30.66 -7.31
N GLU A 175 10.46 -30.00 -6.20
CA GLU A 175 9.68 -30.53 -5.09
C GLU A 175 8.23 -30.84 -5.49
N GLN A 176 7.61 -29.89 -6.25
CA GLN A 176 6.21 -30.03 -6.67
C GLN A 176 6.04 -30.87 -7.95
N GLY A 177 7.12 -31.19 -8.65
CA GLY A 177 7.05 -31.90 -9.93
C GLY A 177 6.44 -31.06 -11.05
N ILE A 178 6.73 -29.75 -11.08
CA ILE A 178 6.29 -28.79 -12.08
C ILE A 178 7.49 -28.38 -12.93
N ARG A 179 7.30 -28.18 -14.24
CA ARG A 179 8.36 -27.68 -15.11
C ARG A 179 8.39 -26.15 -15.04
N TYR A 180 9.45 -25.61 -14.48
CA TYR A 180 9.67 -24.17 -14.43
C TYR A 180 10.73 -23.74 -15.44
N LYS A 181 10.52 -22.59 -16.06
CA LYS A 181 11.47 -21.99 -17.01
C LYS A 181 11.37 -20.47 -16.97
N THR A 182 12.53 -19.82 -16.92
CA THR A 182 12.67 -18.38 -17.19
C THR A 182 13.16 -18.17 -18.61
N GLU A 183 12.55 -17.30 -19.37
CA GLU A 183 12.88 -16.92 -20.75
C GLU A 183 13.16 -15.42 -20.81
N GLU A 184 14.43 -15.08 -21.02
CA GLU A 184 14.86 -13.73 -21.31
C GLU A 184 14.88 -13.49 -22.81
N VAL A 185 14.17 -12.46 -23.31
CA VAL A 185 14.06 -12.15 -24.73
C VAL A 185 14.78 -10.85 -25.03
N GLY A 186 15.84 -10.95 -25.85
CA GLY A 186 16.68 -9.80 -26.20
C GLY A 186 17.83 -9.58 -25.21
N ALA A 187 18.50 -8.43 -25.35
CA ALA A 187 19.56 -8.02 -24.44
C ALA A 187 18.96 -7.15 -23.34
N LEU A 188 18.68 -7.76 -22.19
CA LEU A 188 18.16 -7.03 -21.04
C LEU A 188 19.27 -6.26 -20.31
N PRO A 189 18.99 -5.07 -19.78
CA PRO A 189 19.98 -4.27 -19.04
C PRO A 189 20.32 -4.93 -17.71
N SER A 190 21.61 -4.96 -17.35
CA SER A 190 22.06 -5.52 -16.07
C SER A 190 21.72 -4.65 -14.87
N LEU A 191 21.64 -3.33 -15.05
CA LEU A 191 21.31 -2.38 -14.00
C LEU A 191 20.10 -1.55 -14.38
N LEU A 192 19.15 -1.43 -13.46
CA LEU A 192 17.92 -0.64 -13.59
C LEU A 192 17.78 0.34 -12.43
N VAL A 193 17.12 1.46 -12.69
CA VAL A 193 16.73 2.44 -11.65
C VAL A 193 15.24 2.34 -11.39
N GLY A 194 14.85 1.93 -10.18
CA GLY A 194 13.46 1.75 -9.79
C GLY A 194 13.33 1.10 -8.41
N ASP A 195 12.13 0.62 -8.10
CA ASP A 195 11.88 -0.10 -6.85
C ASP A 195 11.98 -1.63 -7.06
N GLY A 196 13.20 -2.15 -6.95
CA GLY A 196 13.48 -3.58 -7.09
C GLY A 196 12.75 -4.43 -6.04
N LEU A 197 12.45 -3.88 -4.85
CA LEU A 197 11.71 -4.60 -3.81
C LEU A 197 10.24 -4.81 -4.23
N ARG A 198 9.61 -3.79 -4.79
CA ARG A 198 8.22 -3.89 -5.26
C ARG A 198 8.12 -4.74 -6.52
N LEU A 199 9.09 -4.64 -7.43
CA LEU A 199 9.19 -5.55 -8.57
C LEU A 199 9.28 -7.00 -8.09
N ASN A 200 10.16 -7.30 -7.14
CA ASN A 200 10.27 -8.64 -6.57
C ASN A 200 8.95 -9.14 -5.99
N GLN A 201 8.25 -8.30 -5.24
CA GLN A 201 6.95 -8.63 -4.64
C GLN A 201 5.88 -8.92 -5.71
N ILE A 202 5.85 -8.15 -6.81
CA ILE A 202 4.96 -8.37 -7.96
C ILE A 202 5.24 -9.72 -8.59
N VAL A 203 6.49 -9.97 -9.02
CA VAL A 203 6.85 -11.18 -9.76
C VAL A 203 6.73 -12.42 -8.88
N TYR A 204 7.17 -12.34 -7.63
CA TYR A 204 7.07 -13.44 -6.66
C TYR A 204 5.61 -13.87 -6.42
N ASN A 205 4.69 -12.90 -6.30
CA ASN A 205 3.28 -13.20 -6.14
C ASN A 205 2.67 -13.83 -7.40
N LEU A 206 3.03 -13.36 -8.59
CA LEU A 206 2.51 -13.91 -9.84
C LEU A 206 3.03 -15.33 -10.08
N VAL A 207 4.34 -15.57 -9.93
CA VAL A 207 4.95 -16.90 -10.09
C VAL A 207 4.46 -17.85 -9.01
N GLY A 208 4.40 -17.42 -7.74
CA GLY A 208 3.86 -18.22 -6.64
C GLY A 208 2.40 -18.64 -6.87
N ASN A 209 1.56 -17.73 -7.41
CA ASN A 209 0.20 -18.08 -7.80
C ASN A 209 0.18 -19.10 -8.95
N ALA A 210 1.05 -18.97 -9.96
CA ALA A 210 1.17 -19.93 -11.05
C ALA A 210 1.50 -21.33 -10.52
N PHE A 211 2.49 -21.46 -9.60
CA PHE A 211 2.81 -22.73 -8.95
C PHE A 211 1.65 -23.31 -8.14
N LYS A 212 0.94 -22.46 -7.41
CA LYS A 212 -0.18 -22.86 -6.57
C LYS A 212 -1.31 -23.52 -7.35
N PHE A 213 -1.60 -23.01 -8.56
CA PHE A 213 -2.73 -23.43 -9.38
C PHE A 213 -2.33 -24.39 -10.51
N THR A 214 -1.06 -24.67 -10.69
CA THR A 214 -0.56 -25.65 -11.66
C THR A 214 -0.54 -27.06 -11.03
N PRO A 215 -1.10 -28.07 -11.67
CA PRO A 215 -0.99 -29.43 -11.19
C PRO A 215 0.41 -30.00 -11.41
N ARG A 216 0.72 -31.11 -10.74
CA ARG A 216 1.93 -31.88 -10.99
C ARG A 216 2.02 -32.25 -12.48
N ASP A 217 3.22 -32.26 -13.04
CA ASP A 217 3.55 -32.43 -14.47
C ASP A 217 3.12 -31.25 -15.37
N GLY A 218 2.54 -30.19 -14.80
CA GLY A 218 2.29 -28.94 -15.50
C GLY A 218 3.54 -28.11 -15.76
N SER A 219 3.35 -26.90 -16.29
CA SER A 219 4.45 -25.98 -16.54
C SER A 219 4.12 -24.55 -16.13
N VAL A 220 5.14 -23.85 -15.64
CA VAL A 220 5.12 -22.42 -15.34
C VAL A 220 6.29 -21.78 -16.09
N THR A 221 6.00 -20.72 -16.86
CA THR A 221 7.03 -19.99 -17.62
C THR A 221 6.99 -18.52 -17.25
N LEU A 222 8.11 -17.99 -16.79
CA LEU A 222 8.35 -16.56 -16.62
C LEU A 222 9.07 -16.05 -17.86
N ARG A 223 8.45 -15.19 -18.66
CA ARG A 223 9.06 -14.55 -19.82
C ARG A 223 9.26 -13.07 -19.52
N ILE A 224 10.47 -12.60 -19.80
CA ILE A 224 10.89 -11.21 -19.58
C ILE A 224 11.37 -10.65 -20.91
N GLU A 225 10.83 -9.50 -21.33
CA GLU A 225 11.18 -8.85 -22.58
C GLU A 225 11.17 -7.32 -22.46
N GLU A 226 12.10 -6.65 -23.14
CA GLU A 226 12.07 -5.19 -23.29
C GLU A 226 11.06 -4.81 -24.37
N LEU A 227 10.18 -3.87 -24.06
CA LEU A 227 9.21 -3.33 -25.02
C LEU A 227 9.85 -2.19 -25.81
N PRO A 228 9.66 -2.15 -27.16
CA PRO A 228 10.34 -1.20 -28.03
C PRO A 228 9.88 0.26 -27.89
N ALA A 229 8.77 0.51 -27.26
CA ALA A 229 8.23 1.85 -26.99
C ALA A 229 7.18 1.80 -25.89
N PRO A 230 6.96 2.92 -25.15
CA PRO A 230 5.81 3.02 -24.25
C PRO A 230 4.50 2.92 -25.08
N PRO A 231 3.40 2.41 -24.48
CA PRO A 231 2.08 2.52 -25.08
C PRO A 231 1.76 3.99 -25.35
N GLU A 232 1.10 4.27 -26.46
CA GLU A 232 0.93 5.60 -27.08
C GLU A 232 0.40 6.74 -26.18
N GLU A 233 -0.01 6.49 -24.95
CA GLU A 233 -0.60 7.49 -24.03
C GLU A 233 0.37 8.04 -22.98
N ASP A 234 1.56 7.48 -22.80
CA ASP A 234 2.50 7.84 -21.70
C ASP A 234 3.85 8.42 -22.17
N ALA A 235 3.82 9.42 -23.06
CA ALA A 235 5.01 10.13 -23.55
C ALA A 235 5.78 10.94 -22.47
N ALA A 236 5.42 10.82 -21.21
CA ALA A 236 6.06 11.55 -20.11
C ALA A 236 7.44 10.96 -19.66
N HIS A 237 7.86 9.80 -20.21
CA HIS A 237 9.09 9.11 -19.79
C HIS A 237 9.95 8.74 -21.02
N ASP A 238 10.45 9.74 -21.73
CA ASP A 238 11.22 9.58 -22.99
C ASP A 238 12.54 8.80 -22.83
N ASP A 239 13.01 8.56 -21.60
CA ASP A 239 14.24 7.81 -21.25
C ASP A 239 13.96 6.50 -20.47
N ALA A 240 12.71 6.06 -20.36
CA ALA A 240 12.36 4.88 -19.59
C ALA A 240 12.51 3.59 -20.43
N ILE A 241 13.06 2.54 -19.81
CA ILE A 241 13.04 1.18 -20.33
C ILE A 241 11.76 0.53 -19.84
N TRP A 242 10.93 0.06 -20.76
CA TRP A 242 9.76 -0.71 -20.43
C TRP A 242 10.05 -2.19 -20.45
N LEU A 243 9.85 -2.87 -19.32
CA LEU A 243 9.99 -4.32 -19.21
C LEU A 243 8.63 -4.97 -19.05
N ARG A 244 8.42 -6.03 -19.82
CA ARG A 244 7.27 -6.92 -19.74
C ARG A 244 7.65 -8.20 -19.02
N PHE A 245 6.88 -8.53 -17.98
CA PHE A 245 6.94 -9.80 -17.27
C PHE A 245 5.67 -10.58 -17.56
N SER A 246 5.79 -11.72 -18.23
CA SER A 246 4.66 -12.61 -18.56
C SER A 246 4.82 -13.92 -17.82
N VAL A 247 3.93 -14.20 -16.87
CA VAL A 247 3.89 -15.47 -16.14
C VAL A 247 2.76 -16.32 -16.73
N THR A 248 3.13 -17.39 -17.38
CA THR A 248 2.21 -18.34 -18.01
C THR A 248 2.20 -19.65 -17.26
N ASP A 249 1.01 -20.11 -16.85
CA ASP A 249 0.77 -21.39 -16.20
C ASP A 249 -0.11 -22.31 -17.07
N THR A 250 0.00 -23.62 -16.86
CA THR A 250 -0.89 -24.63 -17.45
C THR A 250 -1.88 -25.18 -16.41
N GLY A 251 -2.34 -24.30 -15.53
CA GLY A 251 -3.25 -24.63 -14.43
C GLY A 251 -4.71 -24.72 -14.86
N CYS A 252 -5.60 -24.63 -13.87
CA CYS A 252 -7.04 -24.75 -14.08
C CYS A 252 -7.66 -23.60 -14.89
N GLY A 253 -6.97 -22.48 -15.06
CA GLY A 253 -7.49 -21.29 -15.72
C GLY A 253 -8.58 -20.58 -14.89
N ILE A 254 -9.07 -19.45 -15.41
CA ILE A 254 -9.97 -18.54 -14.72
C ILE A 254 -11.20 -18.29 -15.59
N LYS A 255 -12.41 -18.48 -14.99
CA LYS A 255 -13.68 -18.22 -15.67
C LYS A 255 -13.79 -16.75 -16.08
N PRO A 256 -14.41 -16.43 -17.25
CA PRO A 256 -14.55 -15.07 -17.74
C PRO A 256 -15.15 -14.10 -16.70
N GLU A 257 -16.16 -14.55 -15.95
CA GLU A 257 -16.85 -13.76 -14.92
C GLU A 257 -15.97 -13.35 -13.74
N ASN A 258 -14.87 -14.08 -13.51
CA ASN A 258 -13.95 -13.85 -12.39
C ASN A 258 -12.68 -13.06 -12.79
N ARG A 259 -12.41 -12.84 -14.09
CA ARG A 259 -11.16 -12.23 -14.56
C ARG A 259 -10.92 -10.81 -14.05
N GLU A 260 -11.95 -10.01 -13.91
CA GLU A 260 -11.86 -8.66 -13.33
C GLU A 260 -11.87 -8.71 -11.80
N ARG A 261 -12.66 -9.62 -11.23
CA ARG A 261 -12.88 -9.74 -9.79
C ARG A 261 -11.65 -10.19 -9.03
N ILE A 262 -10.78 -11.04 -9.61
CA ILE A 262 -9.57 -11.53 -8.96
C ILE A 262 -8.55 -10.45 -8.60
N PHE A 263 -8.66 -9.26 -9.20
CA PHE A 263 -7.85 -8.09 -8.84
C PHE A 263 -8.49 -7.23 -7.74
N SER A 264 -9.71 -7.56 -7.32
CA SER A 264 -10.36 -6.93 -6.16
C SER A 264 -9.88 -7.59 -4.88
N SER A 265 -9.71 -6.80 -3.84
CA SER A 265 -9.25 -7.33 -2.54
C SER A 265 -10.21 -8.40 -2.01
N PHE A 266 -9.66 -9.54 -1.56
CA PHE A 266 -10.42 -10.67 -0.97
C PHE A 266 -11.36 -11.44 -1.90
N GLU A 267 -11.28 -11.22 -3.19
CA GLU A 267 -12.00 -12.06 -4.14
C GLU A 267 -11.17 -13.33 -4.40
N GLN A 268 -11.80 -14.47 -4.15
CA GLN A 268 -11.27 -15.78 -4.50
C GLN A 268 -12.13 -16.35 -5.62
N GLY A 269 -11.50 -17.00 -6.59
CA GLY A 269 -12.26 -17.73 -7.62
C GLY A 269 -13.09 -18.84 -6.98
N ASP A 270 -14.20 -19.25 -7.63
CA ASP A 270 -15.15 -20.24 -7.13
C ASP A 270 -14.47 -21.48 -6.52
N GLU A 271 -14.91 -21.86 -5.32
CA GLU A 271 -14.39 -22.96 -4.48
C GLU A 271 -14.39 -24.35 -5.14
N SER A 272 -15.03 -24.52 -6.29
CA SER A 272 -15.34 -25.86 -6.84
C SER A 272 -14.24 -26.48 -7.71
N SER A 273 -13.25 -25.72 -8.21
CA SER A 273 -12.32 -26.25 -9.21
C SER A 273 -10.84 -26.32 -8.77
N CYS A 274 -10.42 -25.48 -7.83
CA CYS A 274 -9.01 -25.44 -7.38
C CYS A 274 -8.96 -25.08 -5.88
N ARG A 275 -9.18 -26.06 -5.00
CA ARG A 275 -9.10 -25.91 -3.54
C ARG A 275 -7.66 -25.69 -3.06
N ARG A 276 -7.07 -24.56 -3.30
CA ARG A 276 -5.84 -24.13 -2.63
C ARG A 276 -6.02 -22.70 -2.14
N GLY A 277 -6.32 -22.57 -0.84
CA GLY A 277 -6.59 -21.32 -0.16
C GLY A 277 -5.52 -20.24 -0.41
N GLY A 278 -5.88 -19.00 -0.30
CA GLY A 278 -5.01 -17.83 -0.37
C GLY A 278 -5.72 -16.64 0.25
N THR A 279 -4.99 -15.57 0.50
CA THR A 279 -5.52 -14.37 1.15
C THR A 279 -6.50 -13.57 0.29
N GLY A 280 -6.44 -13.75 -1.05
CA GLY A 280 -7.15 -12.90 -2.00
C GLY A 280 -6.64 -11.47 -2.05
N LEU A 281 -5.52 -11.17 -1.36
CA LEU A 281 -4.88 -9.85 -1.35
C LEU A 281 -3.75 -9.73 -2.38
N GLY A 282 -3.03 -10.80 -2.65
CA GLY A 282 -1.82 -10.76 -3.45
C GLY A 282 -2.01 -10.12 -4.83
N LEU A 283 -3.03 -10.50 -5.60
CA LEU A 283 -3.28 -9.91 -6.93
C LEU A 283 -3.74 -8.45 -6.86
N ALA A 284 -4.51 -8.08 -5.82
CA ALA A 284 -4.91 -6.69 -5.60
C ALA A 284 -3.69 -5.82 -5.27
N ILE A 285 -2.79 -6.31 -4.41
CA ILE A 285 -1.52 -5.65 -4.07
C ILE A 285 -0.61 -5.55 -5.30
N THR A 286 -0.50 -6.63 -6.08
CA THR A 286 0.27 -6.66 -7.34
C THR A 286 -0.23 -5.59 -8.31
N LYS A 287 -1.53 -5.53 -8.54
CA LYS A 287 -2.13 -4.49 -9.40
C LYS A 287 -1.80 -3.11 -8.90
N ARG A 288 -1.96 -2.86 -7.61
CA ARG A 288 -1.74 -1.54 -7.03
C ARG A 288 -0.27 -1.11 -7.09
N PHE A 289 0.67 -2.01 -6.79
CA PHE A 289 2.09 -1.70 -6.96
C PHE A 289 2.47 -1.44 -8.41
N THR A 290 1.93 -2.24 -9.36
CA THR A 290 2.13 -2.02 -10.78
C THR A 290 1.65 -0.63 -11.21
N GLU A 291 0.44 -0.22 -10.81
CA GLU A 291 -0.10 1.11 -11.07
C GLU A 291 0.74 2.22 -10.44
N MET A 292 1.18 2.05 -9.19
CA MET A 292 2.03 3.02 -8.48
C MET A 292 3.43 3.17 -9.11
N MET A 293 3.94 2.11 -9.74
CA MET A 293 5.19 2.14 -10.52
C MET A 293 5.00 2.75 -11.91
N GLY A 294 3.78 3.18 -12.28
CA GLY A 294 3.45 3.71 -13.61
C GLY A 294 3.28 2.63 -14.67
N GLY A 295 3.07 1.39 -14.26
CA GLY A 295 2.90 0.23 -15.12
C GLY A 295 1.44 -0.20 -15.28
N ARG A 296 1.23 -1.31 -15.97
CA ARG A 296 -0.07 -1.94 -16.15
C ARG A 296 -0.01 -3.44 -16.01
N ILE A 297 -1.11 -4.05 -15.54
CA ILE A 297 -1.28 -5.50 -15.46
C ILE A 297 -2.45 -5.95 -16.32
N SER A 298 -2.31 -7.07 -16.99
CA SER A 298 -3.34 -7.70 -17.80
C SER A 298 -3.38 -9.21 -17.59
N LEU A 299 -4.50 -9.84 -17.95
CA LEU A 299 -4.74 -11.26 -17.80
C LEU A 299 -5.37 -11.84 -19.06
N SER A 300 -4.78 -12.92 -19.54
CA SER A 300 -5.37 -13.83 -20.53
C SER A 300 -5.49 -15.21 -19.90
N SER A 301 -6.69 -15.80 -19.90
CA SER A 301 -6.89 -17.10 -19.27
C SER A 301 -8.04 -17.86 -19.94
N GLU A 302 -7.90 -19.18 -20.03
CA GLU A 302 -8.92 -20.09 -20.51
C GLU A 302 -9.06 -21.27 -19.55
N VAL A 303 -10.30 -21.58 -19.16
CA VAL A 303 -10.59 -22.64 -18.21
C VAL A 303 -10.06 -23.99 -18.77
N GLY A 304 -9.25 -24.69 -17.97
CA GLY A 304 -8.63 -25.96 -18.32
C GLY A 304 -7.38 -25.87 -19.18
N LYS A 305 -6.96 -24.64 -19.61
CA LYS A 305 -5.71 -24.46 -20.38
C LYS A 305 -4.65 -23.68 -19.62
N GLY A 306 -5.05 -22.93 -18.57
CA GLY A 306 -4.16 -22.13 -17.77
C GLY A 306 -4.39 -20.62 -17.91
N SER A 307 -3.45 -19.84 -17.36
CA SER A 307 -3.52 -18.38 -17.35
C SER A 307 -2.16 -17.77 -17.74
N THR A 308 -2.22 -16.55 -18.27
CA THR A 308 -1.05 -15.71 -18.51
C THR A 308 -1.31 -14.34 -17.86
N PHE A 309 -0.55 -14.02 -16.84
CA PHE A 309 -0.51 -12.70 -16.25
C PHE A 309 0.63 -11.91 -16.88
N THR A 310 0.34 -10.71 -17.35
CA THR A 310 1.33 -9.83 -17.99
C THR A 310 1.40 -8.53 -17.25
N VAL A 311 2.60 -8.13 -16.84
CA VAL A 311 2.89 -6.86 -16.15
C VAL A 311 3.90 -6.09 -16.99
N ASP A 312 3.56 -4.85 -17.37
CA ASP A 312 4.43 -3.91 -18.06
C ASP A 312 4.81 -2.80 -17.08
N VAL A 313 6.11 -2.58 -16.84
CA VAL A 313 6.59 -1.59 -15.85
C VAL A 313 7.75 -0.78 -16.42
N PRO A 314 7.75 0.58 -16.24
CA PRO A 314 8.85 1.42 -16.65
C PRO A 314 9.95 1.47 -15.59
N PHE A 315 11.21 1.48 -16.06
CA PHE A 315 12.42 1.66 -15.26
C PHE A 315 13.32 2.72 -15.88
N GLY A 316 14.10 3.41 -15.04
CA GLY A 316 15.15 4.29 -15.53
C GLY A 316 16.40 3.54 -15.98
N ARG A 317 17.16 4.10 -16.95
CA ARG A 317 18.50 3.60 -17.30
C ARG A 317 19.49 3.99 -16.20
N ALA A 318 20.33 3.05 -15.78
CA ALA A 318 21.48 3.40 -14.95
C ALA A 318 22.56 4.01 -15.84
N SER A 319 22.91 5.28 -15.61
CA SER A 319 24.05 5.93 -16.30
C SER A 319 25.35 5.34 -15.77
N GLY A 320 26.15 4.74 -16.66
CA GLY A 320 27.30 3.95 -16.29
C GLY A 320 28.48 4.72 -15.70
N GLU A 321 28.51 4.92 -14.39
CA GLU A 321 29.75 5.15 -13.58
C GLU A 321 29.58 4.63 -12.13
N GLY A 322 28.46 4.04 -11.78
CA GLY A 322 28.17 3.46 -10.45
C GLY A 322 28.28 1.94 -10.34
N ALA A 323 28.79 1.27 -11.37
CA ALA A 323 28.77 -0.22 -11.49
C ALA A 323 29.62 -0.98 -10.47
N ALA A 324 30.46 -0.31 -9.67
CA ALA A 324 31.46 -1.00 -8.85
C ALA A 324 31.12 -1.18 -7.36
N THR A 325 29.92 -0.73 -6.88
CA THR A 325 29.62 -0.74 -5.44
C THR A 325 28.36 -1.50 -5.02
N CYS A 326 27.63 -2.13 -5.95
CA CYS A 326 26.38 -2.84 -5.60
C CYS A 326 26.51 -4.35 -5.49
N ASP A 327 27.64 -4.96 -5.93
CA ASP A 327 27.81 -6.42 -6.02
C ASP A 327 27.73 -7.17 -4.67
N ASP A 328 28.06 -6.53 -3.54
CA ASP A 328 28.17 -7.26 -2.25
C ASP A 328 26.88 -7.29 -1.42
N ALA A 329 25.96 -6.37 -1.62
CA ALA A 329 24.83 -6.23 -0.71
C ALA A 329 23.60 -7.08 -1.07
N PHE A 330 23.37 -7.37 -2.36
CA PHE A 330 22.22 -8.17 -2.80
C PHE A 330 22.58 -9.66 -2.90
N ALA A 331 23.78 -9.97 -3.40
CA ALA A 331 24.31 -11.34 -3.44
C ALA A 331 24.46 -11.97 -2.05
N ALA A 332 24.75 -11.14 -1.02
CA ALA A 332 24.77 -11.60 0.37
C ALA A 332 23.37 -11.89 0.95
N ARG A 333 22.28 -11.38 0.34
CA ARG A 333 20.91 -11.59 0.81
C ARG A 333 20.23 -12.80 0.17
N SER A 334 20.59 -13.16 -1.05
CA SER A 334 20.02 -14.32 -1.77
C SER A 334 20.60 -15.65 -1.29
N ARG A 335 21.76 -15.66 -0.66
CA ARG A 335 22.42 -16.88 -0.16
C ARG A 335 21.92 -17.38 1.20
N THR A 336 20.92 -16.74 1.80
CA THR A 336 20.44 -17.06 3.14
C THR A 336 19.15 -17.88 3.20
N HIS A 337 18.63 -18.39 2.06
CA HIS A 337 17.41 -19.20 2.08
C HIS A 337 17.53 -20.57 1.38
N GLY A 338 18.72 -21.07 1.19
CA GLY A 338 18.92 -22.43 0.67
C GLY A 338 20.28 -22.98 1.04
N ASP A 339 20.33 -23.93 1.88
CA ASP A 339 21.40 -24.68 2.52
C ASP A 339 21.79 -24.13 3.88
N GLY A 340 21.65 -24.97 4.90
CA GLY A 340 22.00 -24.71 6.28
C GLY A 340 23.42 -24.20 6.48
N VAL A 341 23.65 -22.91 6.26
CA VAL A 341 24.86 -22.24 6.70
C VAL A 341 24.81 -22.22 8.22
N SER A 342 25.41 -23.23 8.82
CA SER A 342 25.66 -23.22 10.27
C SER A 342 26.60 -22.07 10.57
N TYR A 343 26.04 -20.99 11.14
CA TYR A 343 26.83 -19.89 11.67
C TYR A 343 27.44 -20.37 12.99
N ASP A 344 28.76 -20.44 13.06
CA ASP A 344 29.48 -20.74 14.28
C ASP A 344 29.92 -19.43 14.95
N PHE A 345 29.26 -19.13 16.08
CA PHE A 345 29.60 -18.02 16.95
C PHE A 345 30.35 -18.47 18.22
N SER A 346 30.96 -19.66 18.20
CA SER A 346 31.74 -20.19 19.35
C SER A 346 32.80 -19.20 19.77
N GLY A 347 32.81 -18.90 21.06
CA GLY A 347 33.73 -17.96 21.67
C GLY A 347 33.41 -16.47 21.44
N ARG A 348 32.27 -16.15 20.84
CA ARG A 348 31.77 -14.79 20.69
C ARG A 348 30.83 -14.45 21.83
N ARG A 349 31.00 -13.25 22.41
CA ARG A 349 30.10 -12.74 23.44
C ARG A 349 29.21 -11.64 22.86
N VAL A 350 27.89 -11.83 23.01
CA VAL A 350 26.86 -10.96 22.45
C VAL A 350 25.97 -10.43 23.55
N ILE A 351 25.68 -9.13 23.54
CA ILE A 351 24.62 -8.55 24.38
C ILE A 351 23.34 -8.44 23.55
N VAL A 352 22.23 -8.93 24.13
CA VAL A 352 20.88 -8.79 23.55
C VAL A 352 20.06 -7.93 24.49
N ALA A 353 19.69 -6.73 24.01
CA ALA A 353 18.81 -5.80 24.72
C ALA A 353 17.44 -5.73 24.01
N GLU A 354 16.42 -6.24 24.67
CA GLU A 354 15.06 -6.39 24.17
C GLU A 354 14.11 -6.35 25.37
N ASP A 355 13.08 -5.52 25.35
CA ASP A 355 12.14 -5.36 26.45
C ASP A 355 11.10 -6.48 26.52
N ASN A 356 10.71 -7.02 25.38
CA ASN A 356 9.79 -8.14 25.30
C ASN A 356 10.49 -9.45 25.74
N GLU A 357 9.96 -10.08 26.79
CA GLU A 357 10.52 -11.29 27.38
C GLU A 357 10.64 -12.43 26.37
N LEU A 358 9.60 -12.67 25.57
CA LEU A 358 9.58 -13.73 24.57
C LEU A 358 10.61 -13.48 23.45
N ASN A 359 10.68 -12.26 22.94
CA ASN A 359 11.65 -11.91 21.89
C ASN A 359 13.09 -12.06 22.40
N ARG A 360 13.32 -11.64 23.65
CA ARG A 360 14.62 -11.75 24.31
C ARG A 360 15.03 -13.21 24.50
N GLU A 361 14.09 -14.08 24.93
CA GLU A 361 14.32 -15.51 25.08
C GLU A 361 14.66 -16.15 23.74
N ILE A 362 13.85 -15.90 22.68
CA ILE A 362 14.09 -16.42 21.34
C ILE A 362 15.47 -15.98 20.81
N ALA A 363 15.79 -14.69 20.90
CA ALA A 363 17.07 -14.17 20.42
C ALA A 363 18.26 -14.78 21.17
N THR A 364 18.11 -14.96 22.48
CA THR A 364 19.14 -15.59 23.33
C THR A 364 19.37 -17.05 22.94
N GLU A 365 18.27 -17.81 22.76
CA GLU A 365 18.36 -19.25 22.44
C GLU A 365 18.94 -19.47 21.04
N VAL A 366 18.48 -18.72 20.04
CA VAL A 366 19.00 -18.81 18.65
C VAL A 366 20.50 -18.52 18.60
N LEU A 367 20.98 -17.50 19.32
CA LEU A 367 22.41 -17.18 19.37
C LEU A 367 23.21 -18.20 20.16
N ALA A 368 22.65 -18.74 21.26
CA ALA A 368 23.26 -19.80 22.05
C ALA A 368 23.37 -21.12 21.24
N MET A 369 22.35 -21.50 20.46
CA MET A 369 22.40 -22.64 19.54
C MET A 369 23.50 -22.49 18.48
N ALA A 370 23.81 -21.25 18.09
CA ALA A 370 24.94 -20.94 17.19
C ALA A 370 26.29 -20.83 17.91
N GLY A 371 26.38 -21.15 19.23
CA GLY A 371 27.59 -21.19 20.00
C GLY A 371 28.02 -19.87 20.67
N ALA A 372 27.18 -18.81 20.61
CA ALA A 372 27.49 -17.54 21.25
C ALA A 372 27.28 -17.57 22.79
N GLU A 373 28.12 -16.85 23.54
CA GLU A 373 27.86 -16.50 24.92
C GLU A 373 26.97 -15.25 24.97
N VAL A 374 25.71 -15.39 25.40
CA VAL A 374 24.71 -14.30 25.34
C VAL A 374 24.51 -13.68 26.72
N LEU A 375 24.59 -12.36 26.80
CA LEU A 375 24.18 -11.53 27.92
C LEU A 375 22.87 -10.84 27.62
N ALA A 376 21.79 -11.25 28.26
CA ALA A 376 20.46 -10.68 28.08
C ALA A 376 20.25 -9.44 28.95
N ALA A 377 19.59 -8.42 28.39
CA ALA A 377 19.20 -7.19 29.09
C ALA A 377 17.74 -6.86 28.70
N SER A 378 16.94 -6.41 29.64
CA SER A 378 15.53 -6.04 29.45
C SER A 378 15.33 -4.54 29.17
N THR A 379 16.37 -3.73 29.39
CA THR A 379 16.34 -2.27 29.16
C THR A 379 17.69 -1.79 28.60
N GLY A 380 17.68 -0.61 27.97
CA GLY A 380 18.91 0.03 27.51
C GLY A 380 19.89 0.29 28.65
N ALA A 381 19.38 0.63 29.84
CA ALA A 381 20.20 0.85 31.01
C ALA A 381 20.89 -0.45 31.51
N GLU A 382 20.21 -1.60 31.40
CA GLU A 382 20.83 -2.89 31.72
C GLU A 382 21.90 -3.27 30.70
N ALA A 383 21.64 -3.03 29.42
CA ALA A 383 22.63 -3.27 28.36
C ALA A 383 23.91 -2.44 28.57
N VAL A 384 23.76 -1.17 28.92
CA VAL A 384 24.89 -0.29 29.28
C VAL A 384 25.68 -0.86 30.46
N ARG A 385 24.97 -1.24 31.54
CA ARG A 385 25.63 -1.85 32.74
C ARG A 385 26.32 -3.18 32.41
N ALA A 386 25.71 -4.02 31.57
CA ALA A 386 26.31 -5.29 31.12
C ALA A 386 27.60 -5.03 30.33
N PHE A 387 27.56 -4.04 29.43
CA PHE A 387 28.73 -3.63 28.66
C PHE A 387 29.85 -3.06 29.54
N GLU A 388 29.53 -2.17 30.49
CA GLU A 388 30.50 -1.56 31.41
C GLU A 388 31.17 -2.57 32.34
N ARG A 389 30.44 -3.63 32.76
CA ARG A 389 30.99 -4.72 33.60
C ARG A 389 31.84 -5.72 32.83
N SER A 390 31.72 -5.71 31.50
CA SER A 390 32.48 -6.58 30.62
C SER A 390 33.93 -6.09 30.48
N HIS A 391 34.88 -7.02 30.35
CA HIS A 391 36.28 -6.64 30.12
C HIS A 391 36.41 -5.92 28.78
N PRO A 392 37.32 -4.95 28.65
CA PRO A 392 37.56 -4.27 27.37
C PRO A 392 37.83 -5.26 26.25
N GLY A 393 37.02 -5.21 25.18
CA GLY A 393 37.16 -6.07 24.02
C GLY A 393 36.55 -7.47 24.14
N SER A 394 35.86 -7.79 25.25
CA SER A 394 35.23 -9.10 25.45
C SER A 394 33.81 -9.19 24.86
N VAL A 395 33.20 -8.08 24.43
CA VAL A 395 31.89 -8.05 23.77
C VAL A 395 32.12 -7.83 22.30
N ASP A 396 31.70 -8.80 21.47
CA ASP A 396 31.88 -8.77 20.02
C ASP A 396 30.73 -8.03 19.30
N LEU A 397 29.50 -8.13 19.83
CA LEU A 397 28.30 -7.58 19.19
C LEU A 397 27.25 -7.20 20.23
N ILE A 398 26.46 -6.17 19.93
CA ILE A 398 25.28 -5.78 20.71
C ILE A 398 24.09 -5.70 19.78
N PHE A 399 23.08 -6.51 20.04
CA PHE A 399 21.75 -6.35 19.49
C PHE A 399 20.95 -5.43 20.42
N MET A 400 20.44 -4.34 19.89
CA MET A 400 19.78 -3.30 20.67
C MET A 400 18.44 -2.96 20.04
N ASP A 401 17.33 -3.25 20.74
CA ASP A 401 16.05 -2.70 20.34
C ASP A 401 16.02 -1.18 20.53
N ILE A 402 15.26 -0.51 19.71
CA ILE A 402 15.14 0.95 19.72
C ILE A 402 14.16 1.39 20.80
N GLN A 403 13.04 0.67 20.92
CA GLN A 403 11.94 1.06 21.80
C GLN A 403 11.96 0.22 23.08
N MET A 404 12.65 0.71 24.09
CA MET A 404 12.70 0.08 25.40
C MET A 404 12.33 1.09 26.50
N PRO A 405 11.76 0.62 27.63
CA PRO A 405 11.47 1.47 28.78
C PRO A 405 12.75 1.95 29.46
N GLU A 406 12.66 3.04 30.23
CA GLU A 406 13.72 3.69 31.01
C GLU A 406 14.82 4.35 30.17
N MET A 407 15.42 3.63 29.23
CA MET A 407 16.45 4.11 28.31
C MET A 407 16.26 3.46 26.96
N ASP A 408 16.02 4.26 25.95
CA ASP A 408 15.86 3.78 24.58
C ASP A 408 17.19 3.30 23.97
N GLY A 409 17.11 2.54 22.87
CA GLY A 409 18.29 1.98 22.22
C GLY A 409 19.22 3.03 21.61
N TYR A 410 18.70 4.21 21.25
CA TYR A 410 19.53 5.31 20.76
C TYR A 410 20.37 5.92 21.88
N GLU A 411 19.75 6.14 23.02
CA GLU A 411 20.40 6.69 24.20
C GLU A 411 21.44 5.71 24.73
N ALA A 412 21.08 4.42 24.89
CA ALA A 412 21.99 3.36 25.28
C ALA A 412 23.21 3.26 24.35
N THR A 413 22.98 3.28 23.03
CA THR A 413 24.04 3.26 22.02
C THR A 413 24.95 4.48 22.12
N ARG A 414 24.41 5.66 22.44
CA ARG A 414 25.19 6.89 22.64
C ARG A 414 26.07 6.79 23.85
N VAL A 415 25.56 6.27 24.96
CA VAL A 415 26.34 6.06 26.20
C VAL A 415 27.46 5.05 25.96
N ILE A 416 27.17 3.90 25.33
CA ILE A 416 28.19 2.85 25.06
C ILE A 416 29.29 3.38 24.12
N ARG A 417 28.98 4.28 23.18
CA ARG A 417 29.95 4.86 22.24
C ARG A 417 30.63 6.13 22.76
N SER A 418 30.28 6.60 23.95
CA SER A 418 30.86 7.82 24.52
C SER A 418 32.36 7.63 24.82
N PRO A 419 33.22 8.63 24.54
CA PRO A 419 34.66 8.57 24.86
C PRO A 419 34.99 8.43 26.33
N THR A 420 34.02 8.68 27.21
CA THR A 420 34.15 8.56 28.67
C THR A 420 33.93 7.15 29.18
N ALA A 421 33.38 6.24 28.37
CA ALA A 421 33.32 4.82 28.75
C ALA A 421 34.75 4.29 28.78
N THR A 422 35.15 3.74 29.94
CA THR A 422 36.51 3.27 30.27
C THR A 422 37.04 2.18 29.34
N THR A 423 36.27 1.83 28.34
CA THR A 423 36.49 0.75 27.40
C THR A 423 36.46 1.27 25.95
N ARG A 424 37.62 1.59 25.39
CA ARG A 424 37.73 1.84 23.93
C ARG A 424 37.48 0.57 23.16
N VAL A 425 36.23 0.36 22.70
CA VAL A 425 35.90 -0.82 21.90
C VAL A 425 35.21 -0.39 20.59
N ARG A 426 35.75 -0.87 19.48
CA ARG A 426 35.07 -0.93 18.21
C ARG A 426 34.04 -2.07 18.26
N CYS A 427 32.93 -1.89 18.97
CA CYS A 427 31.85 -2.87 18.91
C CYS A 427 30.85 -2.44 17.82
N PRO A 428 30.62 -3.24 16.76
CA PRO A 428 29.56 -2.99 15.82
C PRO A 428 28.22 -3.23 16.51
N SER A 429 27.42 -2.19 16.70
CA SER A 429 26.04 -2.34 17.13
C SER A 429 25.12 -2.45 15.92
N SER A 430 24.31 -3.49 15.85
CA SER A 430 23.25 -3.67 14.86
C SER A 430 21.91 -3.35 15.48
N ARG A 431 21.07 -2.58 14.78
CA ARG A 431 19.70 -2.27 15.21
C ARG A 431 18.80 -3.45 14.88
N MET A 432 18.09 -3.95 15.84
CA MET A 432 16.90 -4.76 15.62
C MET A 432 15.70 -3.79 15.53
N HIS A 433 15.07 -3.76 14.41
CA HIS A 433 13.74 -3.17 14.26
C HIS A 433 12.86 -4.33 13.83
N GLY A 434 11.63 -4.43 14.29
CA GLY A 434 10.70 -5.53 13.96
C GLY A 434 10.49 -5.79 12.46
N GLN A 435 11.34 -5.24 11.62
CA GLN A 435 11.56 -5.54 10.22
C GLN A 435 13.02 -5.22 9.85
N ARG A 436 13.88 -6.27 9.69
CA ARG A 436 15.22 -6.30 9.09
C ARG A 436 16.38 -5.76 9.90
N VAL A 437 17.29 -6.65 10.19
CA VAL A 437 18.68 -6.36 10.57
C VAL A 437 19.37 -5.59 9.44
N ARG A 438 19.65 -4.29 9.63
CA ARG A 438 20.56 -3.54 8.76
C ARG A 438 21.97 -3.63 9.33
N ARG A 439 22.89 -4.29 8.63
CA ARG A 439 24.31 -4.20 8.92
C ARG A 439 24.78 -2.75 8.72
N GLY A 440 25.23 -2.09 9.78
CA GLY A 440 25.93 -0.83 9.66
C GLY A 440 27.30 -1.06 9.01
N ARG A 441 27.58 -0.40 7.90
CA ARG A 441 28.92 -0.34 7.29
C ARG A 441 29.90 0.23 8.31
N GLY A 442 31.06 -0.42 8.43
CA GLY A 442 32.21 0.13 9.12
C GLY A 442 32.59 1.49 8.50
N ALA A 443 32.41 2.55 9.26
CA ALA A 443 32.90 3.86 8.87
C ALA A 443 34.43 3.89 9.07
N GLN A 444 35.17 4.06 7.96
CA GLN A 444 36.51 4.61 8.02
C GLN A 444 36.46 6.02 8.65
N PRO A 445 37.46 6.44 9.39
CA PRO A 445 37.48 7.75 9.99
C PRO A 445 37.76 8.79 8.90
N HIS A 446 36.71 9.41 8.36
CA HIS A 446 36.83 10.71 7.70
C HIS A 446 36.37 11.77 8.69
N GLU A 447 37.34 12.62 9.01
CA GLU A 447 37.16 13.90 9.68
C GLU A 447 36.12 14.75 8.98
N ARG A 448 35.40 15.52 9.82
CA ARG A 448 34.57 16.69 9.49
C ARG A 448 33.23 16.42 8.83
N ASN A 449 32.17 16.63 9.64
CA ASN A 449 31.26 17.76 9.46
C ASN A 449 30.17 17.65 10.52
N GLY A 450 30.10 18.59 11.32
CA GLY A 450 29.31 19.74 11.56
C GLY A 450 27.83 19.45 11.48
N TRP A 451 27.20 19.20 12.63
CA TRP A 451 25.76 19.33 12.82
C TRP A 451 25.40 20.83 12.80
N PRO A 452 24.31 21.27 12.17
CA PRO A 452 23.84 22.64 12.33
C PRO A 452 23.41 22.84 13.78
N SER A 453 24.02 23.83 14.42
CA SER A 453 23.56 24.39 15.68
C SER A 453 22.16 25.00 15.48
N GLU A 454 21.18 24.48 16.21
CA GLU A 454 19.94 25.22 16.47
C GLU A 454 20.28 26.51 17.18
N GLN A 455 19.99 27.62 16.51
CA GLN A 455 19.82 28.92 17.17
C GLN A 455 18.33 29.06 17.46
N THR A 456 18.02 29.07 18.74
CA THR A 456 16.80 29.69 19.28
C THR A 456 16.99 31.19 19.38
N PRO A 457 15.91 31.98 19.20
CA PRO A 457 15.63 33.01 20.19
C PRO A 457 14.52 32.60 21.14
#